data_9948763414c68e1332144a1edc4a6f06
#
_entry.id   9948763414c68e1332144a1edc4a6f06
#
_cell.length_a   1.000
_cell.length_b   1.000
_cell.length_c   1.000
_cell.angle_alpha   90.00
_cell.angle_beta   90.00
_cell.angle_gamma   90.00
#
_symmetry.space_group_name_H-M   'P 1'
#
loop_
_entity.id
_entity.type
_entity.pdbx_description
1 polymer ?
#
loop_
_entity_poly.entity_id
_entity_poly.type
_entity_poly.pdbx_seq_one_letter_code
_entity_poly.pdbx_strand_id
1 'polypeptide(L)'
;MLVKGGLIKDATAMPKRIAPGIGTCPGCGIPVNLNLLLKGIEGNVVFLFQTGCGMVTTTAYPKTAFRIPYIHNLFQNGAATLSGLVEVFEERQKRGEYPKGEITFIMASGDGGMDIGMGSALGTALRGHHLLLFEYDNGGYMNTGYQLSYSLSLI
;
A
#
# COMPACT_ATOMS: atom_id res chain seq x y z
N MET A 1 -5.37 -10.72 -8.60
CA MET A 1 -5.86 -12.07 -8.23
C MET A 1 -5.13 -12.52 -6.97
N LEU A 2 -5.84 -12.87 -5.91
CA LEU A 2 -5.22 -13.39 -4.69
C LEU A 2 -4.72 -14.81 -4.94
N VAL A 3 -3.56 -15.16 -4.39
CA VAL A 3 -3.00 -16.51 -4.50
C VAL A 3 -4.04 -17.53 -4.02
N LYS A 4 -4.41 -18.45 -4.88
CA LYS A 4 -5.29 -19.55 -4.52
C LYS A 4 -4.61 -20.38 -3.42
N GLY A 5 -5.11 -20.22 -2.18
CA GLY A 5 -4.97 -21.15 -1.06
C GLY A 5 -3.67 -21.95 -0.92
N GLY A 6 -2.53 -21.32 -1.24
CA GLY A 6 -1.23 -21.95 -1.11
C GLY A 6 -0.72 -21.93 0.34
N LEU A 7 -0.07 -22.98 0.76
CA LEU A 7 0.66 -23.08 2.01
C LEU A 7 1.76 -21.98 2.06
N ILE A 8 2.19 -21.60 3.27
CA ILE A 8 3.31 -20.66 3.50
C ILE A 8 4.55 -20.97 2.63
N LYS A 9 4.76 -22.23 2.28
CA LYS A 9 5.80 -22.69 1.34
C LYS A 9 5.72 -22.00 -0.03
N ASP A 10 4.53 -21.80 -0.57
CA ASP A 10 4.35 -21.19 -1.90
C ASP A 10 4.67 -19.68 -1.84
N ALA A 11 4.31 -19.01 -0.74
CA ALA A 11 4.68 -17.63 -0.50
C ALA A 11 6.21 -17.42 -0.41
N THR A 12 6.98 -18.41 0.03
CA THR A 12 8.44 -18.31 0.08
C THR A 12 9.10 -18.38 -1.29
N ALA A 13 8.46 -19.05 -2.25
CA ALA A 13 8.93 -19.18 -3.64
C ALA A 13 8.64 -17.93 -4.48
N MET A 14 7.71 -17.06 -4.05
CA MET A 14 7.34 -15.85 -4.79
C MET A 14 8.47 -14.82 -4.81
N PRO A 15 8.61 -14.03 -5.89
CA PRO A 15 9.64 -13.00 -6.01
C PRO A 15 9.58 -12.00 -4.85
N LYS A 16 10.75 -11.64 -4.32
CA LYS A 16 10.86 -10.58 -3.32
C LYS A 16 10.63 -9.22 -3.99
N ARG A 17 9.53 -8.57 -3.65
CA ARG A 17 9.17 -7.22 -4.15
C ARG A 17 9.67 -6.09 -3.26
N ILE A 18 10.24 -6.43 -2.10
CA ILE A 18 10.90 -5.49 -1.20
C ILE A 18 12.34 -5.96 -1.00
N ALA A 19 13.30 -5.05 -1.19
CA ALA A 19 14.71 -5.29 -0.93
C ALA A 19 14.99 -5.31 0.59
N PRO A 20 16.01 -6.04 1.05
CA PRO A 20 16.47 -5.96 2.44
C PRO A 20 17.11 -4.59 2.74
N GLY A 21 17.32 -4.30 4.03
CA GLY A 21 18.00 -3.08 4.48
C GLY A 21 17.06 -1.91 4.80
N ILE A 22 15.81 -2.20 5.13
CA ILE A 22 14.85 -1.21 5.63
C ILE A 22 15.10 -0.88 7.10
N GLY A 23 14.95 0.40 7.46
CA GLY A 23 15.30 0.95 8.79
C GLY A 23 14.11 1.01 9.76
N THR A 24 13.48 -0.12 10.04
CA THR A 24 12.36 -0.17 11.00
C THR A 24 12.83 -0.38 12.45
N CYS A 25 11.97 -0.04 13.41
CA CYS A 25 12.21 -0.34 14.81
C CYS A 25 12.38 -1.85 15.04
N PRO A 26 13.18 -2.27 16.03
CA PRO A 26 13.32 -3.68 16.39
C PRO A 26 11.95 -4.30 16.70
N GLY A 27 11.64 -5.45 16.09
CA GLY A 27 10.37 -6.15 16.28
C GLY A 27 9.17 -5.56 15.52
N CYS A 28 9.36 -4.54 14.68
CA CYS A 28 8.27 -3.93 13.91
C CYS A 28 7.61 -4.92 12.95
N GLY A 29 6.28 -5.05 13.01
CA GLY A 29 5.50 -5.93 12.14
C GLY A 29 5.28 -5.41 10.71
N ILE A 30 5.48 -4.11 10.47
CA ILE A 30 5.20 -3.49 9.16
C ILE A 30 5.94 -4.18 8.00
N PRO A 31 7.26 -4.45 8.07
CA PRO A 31 7.97 -5.12 6.98
C PRO A 31 7.47 -6.54 6.70
N VAL A 32 7.09 -7.25 7.76
CA VAL A 32 6.57 -8.62 7.62
C VAL A 32 5.24 -8.59 6.91
N ASN A 33 4.32 -7.73 7.34
CA ASN A 33 3.00 -7.59 6.75
C ASN A 33 3.06 -7.14 5.29
N LEU A 34 3.90 -6.15 4.96
CA LEU A 34 4.10 -5.70 3.57
C LEU A 34 4.70 -6.80 2.68
N ASN A 35 5.67 -7.56 3.19
CA ASN A 35 6.23 -8.69 2.45
C ASN A 35 5.19 -9.77 2.18
N LEU A 36 4.37 -10.12 3.18
CA LEU A 36 3.31 -11.12 3.03
C LEU A 36 2.23 -10.64 2.05
N LEU A 37 1.77 -9.40 2.19
CA LEU A 37 0.82 -8.78 1.27
C LEU A 37 1.30 -8.87 -0.18
N LEU A 38 2.50 -8.35 -0.44
CA LEU A 38 3.04 -8.28 -1.80
C LEU A 38 3.39 -9.65 -2.38
N LYS A 39 3.72 -10.64 -1.56
CA LYS A 39 3.90 -12.02 -2.00
C LYS A 39 2.58 -12.73 -2.29
N GLY A 40 1.50 -12.35 -1.62
CA GLY A 40 0.17 -12.91 -1.84
C GLY A 40 -0.50 -12.44 -3.13
N ILE A 41 0.14 -11.58 -3.93
CA ILE A 41 -0.43 -11.02 -5.15
C ILE A 41 0.38 -11.48 -6.35
N GLU A 42 -0.28 -12.09 -7.31
CA GLU A 42 0.31 -12.47 -8.59
C GLU A 42 0.27 -11.31 -9.59
N GLY A 43 1.15 -11.35 -10.58
CA GLY A 43 1.16 -10.37 -11.67
C GLY A 43 1.76 -9.01 -11.31
N ASN A 44 1.36 -8.00 -12.03
CA ASN A 44 1.87 -6.64 -11.88
C ASN A 44 1.18 -5.89 -10.74
N VAL A 45 1.95 -5.13 -9.99
CA VAL A 45 1.45 -4.31 -8.88
C VAL A 45 1.92 -2.88 -9.05
N VAL A 46 1.03 -1.94 -8.87
CA VAL A 46 1.33 -0.52 -8.66
C VAL A 46 1.06 -0.21 -7.20
N PHE A 47 2.09 0.22 -6.49
CA PHE A 47 2.05 0.40 -5.05
C PHE A 47 2.18 1.88 -4.69
N LEU A 48 1.17 2.44 -4.06
CA LEU A 48 1.19 3.79 -3.52
C LEU A 48 1.30 3.71 -2.00
N PHE A 49 2.29 4.42 -1.45
CA PHE A 49 2.46 4.51 0.00
C PHE A 49 2.19 5.92 0.48
N GLN A 50 1.25 6.07 1.39
CA GLN A 50 1.08 7.34 2.10
C GLN A 50 2.21 7.55 3.11
N THR A 51 2.48 8.82 3.42
CA THR A 51 3.43 9.19 4.47
C THR A 51 3.11 8.48 5.78
N GLY A 52 4.10 7.95 6.44
CA GLY A 52 3.98 7.23 7.71
C GLY A 52 5.22 6.39 7.99
N CYS A 53 5.25 5.67 9.12
CA CYS A 53 6.38 4.86 9.53
C CYS A 53 6.82 3.87 8.45
N GLY A 54 5.87 3.19 7.81
CA GLY A 54 6.16 2.24 6.75
C GLY A 54 6.84 2.89 5.55
N MET A 55 6.39 4.05 5.12
CA MET A 55 6.98 4.80 4.01
C MET A 55 8.38 5.30 4.36
N VAL A 56 8.54 5.98 5.50
CA VAL A 56 9.82 6.58 5.92
C VAL A 56 10.92 5.54 6.02
N THR A 57 10.61 4.36 6.54
CA THR A 57 11.58 3.29 6.73
C THR A 57 11.93 2.51 5.46
N THR A 58 11.07 2.55 4.45
CA THR A 58 11.26 1.82 3.18
C THR A 58 11.72 2.70 2.02
N THR A 59 11.62 4.03 2.16
CA THR A 59 11.90 4.98 1.07
C THR A 59 12.78 6.12 1.58
N ALA A 60 14.01 5.82 1.95
CA ALA A 60 15.01 6.83 2.30
C ALA A 60 15.61 7.42 1.02
N TYR A 61 15.46 8.74 0.82
CA TYR A 61 16.06 9.43 -0.31
C TYR A 61 17.58 9.14 -0.43
N PRO A 62 18.11 8.87 -1.62
CA PRO A 62 17.45 8.80 -2.94
C PRO A 62 16.97 7.41 -3.33
N LYS A 63 16.75 6.53 -2.39
CA LYS A 63 16.49 5.09 -2.61
C LYS A 63 15.07 4.72 -2.20
N THR A 64 14.57 3.65 -2.77
CA THR A 64 13.39 2.93 -2.28
C THR A 64 13.69 1.45 -2.14
N ALA A 65 13.10 0.78 -1.16
CA ALA A 65 13.20 -0.67 -1.02
C ALA A 65 12.27 -1.42 -1.99
N PHE A 66 11.30 -0.76 -2.60
CA PHE A 66 10.34 -1.40 -3.49
C PHE A 66 10.95 -1.73 -4.86
N ARG A 67 10.73 -2.95 -5.34
CA ARG A 67 11.14 -3.47 -6.66
C ARG A 67 9.96 -3.56 -7.63
N ILE A 68 8.96 -2.74 -7.42
CA ILE A 68 7.73 -2.60 -8.21
C ILE A 68 7.49 -1.12 -8.46
N PRO A 69 6.63 -0.75 -9.44
CA PRO A 69 6.17 0.61 -9.60
C PRO A 69 5.67 1.18 -8.28
N TYR A 70 6.29 2.26 -7.83
CA TYR A 70 6.11 2.84 -6.51
C TYR A 70 5.83 4.33 -6.59
N ILE A 71 4.84 4.76 -5.82
CA ILE A 71 4.44 6.16 -5.68
C ILE A 71 4.38 6.50 -4.20
N HIS A 72 4.95 7.64 -3.83
CA HIS A 72 4.75 8.23 -2.50
C HIS A 72 3.76 9.39 -2.59
N ASN A 73 2.87 9.48 -1.63
CA ASN A 73 1.95 10.59 -1.51
C ASN A 73 1.75 11.00 -0.04
N LEU A 74 1.21 12.21 0.16
CA LEU A 74 0.93 12.74 1.49
C LEU A 74 -0.25 12.02 2.15
N PHE A 75 -0.46 12.27 3.44
CA PHE A 75 -1.47 11.60 4.27
C PHE A 75 -2.89 11.66 3.69
N GLN A 76 -3.32 12.82 3.18
CA GLN A 76 -4.73 13.07 2.87
C GLN A 76 -5.17 12.63 1.46
N ASN A 77 -4.24 12.41 0.54
CA ASN A 77 -4.59 12.32 -0.89
C ASN A 77 -4.18 11.03 -1.60
N GLY A 78 -3.63 10.05 -0.88
CA GLY A 78 -3.16 8.80 -1.48
C GLY A 78 -4.26 8.04 -2.21
N ALA A 79 -5.41 7.85 -1.58
CA ALA A 79 -6.53 7.13 -2.18
C ALA A 79 -7.07 7.85 -3.42
N ALA A 80 -7.23 9.17 -3.37
CA ALA A 80 -7.67 9.96 -4.53
C ALA A 80 -6.68 9.89 -5.70
N THR A 81 -5.38 9.93 -5.41
CA THR A 81 -4.33 9.78 -6.43
C THR A 81 -4.38 8.40 -7.08
N LEU A 82 -4.48 7.34 -6.29
CA LEU A 82 -4.56 5.99 -6.83
C LEU A 82 -5.85 5.77 -7.61
N SER A 83 -6.98 6.31 -7.14
CA SER A 83 -8.25 6.33 -7.85
C SER A 83 -8.11 6.95 -9.25
N GLY A 84 -7.45 8.10 -9.37
CA GLY A 84 -7.19 8.73 -10.66
C GLY A 84 -6.27 7.91 -11.58
N LEU A 85 -5.29 7.20 -11.02
CA LEU A 85 -4.42 6.31 -11.78
C LEU A 85 -5.18 5.10 -12.34
N VAL A 86 -6.08 4.52 -11.56
CA VAL A 86 -6.96 3.42 -12.02
C VAL A 86 -7.81 3.88 -13.19
N GLU A 87 -8.47 5.04 -13.07
CA GLU A 87 -9.28 5.63 -14.15
C GLU A 87 -8.48 5.82 -15.44
N VAL A 88 -7.30 6.44 -15.34
CA VAL A 88 -6.43 6.66 -16.51
C VAL A 88 -5.99 5.32 -17.11
N PHE A 89 -5.67 4.34 -16.31
CA PHE A 89 -5.25 3.02 -16.78
C PHE A 89 -6.39 2.32 -17.51
N GLU A 90 -7.58 2.27 -16.93
CA GLU A 90 -8.76 1.64 -17.53
C GLU A 90 -9.16 2.31 -18.85
N GLU A 91 -9.13 3.65 -18.89
CA GLU A 91 -9.46 4.40 -20.10
C GLU A 91 -8.45 4.14 -21.24
N ARG A 92 -7.16 4.08 -20.92
CA ARG A 92 -6.13 3.75 -21.90
C ARG A 92 -6.19 2.31 -22.37
N GLN A 93 -6.57 1.38 -21.49
CA GLN A 93 -6.84 0.00 -21.91
C GLN A 93 -8.01 -0.09 -22.90
N LYS A 94 -9.10 0.66 -22.67
CA LYS A 94 -10.23 0.73 -23.60
C LYS A 94 -9.81 1.26 -24.97
N ARG A 95 -8.85 2.18 -25.02
CA ARG A 95 -8.26 2.74 -26.25
C ARG A 95 -7.23 1.83 -26.91
N GLY A 96 -6.86 0.72 -26.28
CA GLY A 96 -5.82 -0.18 -26.78
C GLY A 96 -4.38 0.35 -26.67
N GLU A 97 -4.16 1.38 -25.83
CA GLU A 97 -2.84 2.00 -25.61
C GLU A 97 -1.96 1.20 -24.66
N TYR A 98 -2.53 0.29 -23.87
CA TYR A 98 -1.83 -0.61 -22.98
C TYR A 98 -2.06 -2.06 -23.34
N PRO A 99 -1.09 -2.95 -23.09
CA PRO A 99 -1.30 -4.38 -23.27
C PRO A 99 -2.42 -4.85 -22.34
N LYS A 100 -3.19 -5.81 -22.83
CA LYS A 100 -4.20 -6.50 -22.03
C LYS A 100 -3.51 -7.23 -20.90
N GLY A 101 -3.85 -6.92 -19.66
CA GLY A 101 -3.29 -7.54 -18.47
C GLY A 101 -3.89 -6.94 -17.22
N GLU A 102 -3.92 -7.72 -16.15
CA GLU A 102 -4.37 -7.24 -14.85
C GLU A 102 -3.22 -6.57 -14.11
N ILE A 103 -3.50 -5.41 -13.56
CA ILE A 103 -2.64 -4.71 -12.61
C ILE A 103 -3.38 -4.60 -11.29
N THR A 104 -2.73 -5.00 -10.21
CA THR A 104 -3.26 -4.76 -8.87
C THR A 104 -2.78 -3.41 -8.37
N PHE A 105 -3.69 -2.50 -8.13
CA PHE A 105 -3.42 -1.20 -7.54
C PHE A 105 -3.59 -1.29 -6.01
N ILE A 106 -2.58 -0.87 -5.27
CA ILE A 106 -2.57 -0.93 -3.80
C ILE A 106 -2.18 0.42 -3.25
N MET A 107 -2.99 0.96 -2.34
CA MET A 107 -2.59 2.03 -1.46
C MET A 107 -2.35 1.46 -0.06
N ALA A 108 -1.16 1.67 0.48
CA ALA A 108 -0.85 1.37 1.86
C ALA A 108 -0.74 2.64 2.71
N SER A 109 -1.26 2.59 3.91
CA SER A 109 -1.21 3.66 4.89
C SER A 109 -1.08 3.10 6.30
N GLY A 110 -0.57 3.91 7.22
CA GLY A 110 -0.82 3.70 8.65
C GLY A 110 -2.22 4.18 9.03
N ASP A 111 -2.68 3.78 10.19
CA ASP A 111 -3.92 4.21 10.80
C ASP A 111 -4.06 5.74 10.84
N GLY A 112 -3.06 6.46 11.33
CA GLY A 112 -3.06 7.91 11.34
C GLY A 112 -3.13 8.54 9.94
N GLY A 113 -2.47 7.94 8.95
CA GLY A 113 -2.56 8.37 7.54
C GLY A 113 -3.93 8.09 6.94
N MET A 114 -4.55 6.98 7.32
CA MET A 114 -5.91 6.64 6.88
C MET A 114 -6.94 7.59 7.49
N ASP A 115 -6.82 7.93 8.77
CA ASP A 115 -7.68 8.90 9.44
C ASP A 115 -7.63 10.28 8.76
N ILE A 116 -6.42 10.80 8.52
CA ILE A 116 -6.23 12.09 7.84
C ILE A 116 -6.77 12.04 6.41
N GLY A 117 -6.61 10.90 5.74
CA GLY A 117 -7.03 10.66 4.37
C GLY A 117 -8.45 10.10 4.21
N MET A 118 -9.23 9.99 5.29
CA MET A 118 -10.52 9.30 5.31
C MET A 118 -11.48 9.80 4.22
N GLY A 119 -11.58 11.09 4.01
CA GLY A 119 -12.46 11.65 2.98
C GLY A 119 -12.09 11.16 1.57
N SER A 120 -10.80 11.08 1.23
CA SER A 120 -10.36 10.56 -0.06
C SER A 120 -10.50 9.04 -0.16
N ALA A 121 -10.31 8.31 0.94
CA ALA A 121 -10.52 6.86 0.99
C ALA A 121 -12.00 6.50 0.79
N LEU A 122 -12.91 7.17 1.50
CA LEU A 122 -14.36 6.99 1.33
C LEU A 122 -14.82 7.35 -0.08
N GLY A 123 -14.36 8.47 -0.63
CA GLY A 123 -14.68 8.87 -2.00
C GLY A 123 -14.19 7.86 -3.03
N THR A 124 -13.04 7.26 -2.82
CA THR A 124 -12.48 6.19 -3.67
C THR A 124 -13.31 4.91 -3.57
N ALA A 125 -13.69 4.51 -2.36
CA ALA A 125 -14.55 3.35 -2.14
C ALA A 125 -15.93 3.52 -2.79
N LEU A 126 -16.53 4.71 -2.68
CA LEU A 126 -17.82 5.03 -3.31
C LEU A 126 -17.78 4.99 -4.84
N ARG A 127 -16.62 5.27 -5.46
CA ARG A 127 -16.45 5.15 -6.92
C ARG A 127 -16.37 3.69 -7.38
N GLY A 128 -16.11 2.76 -6.48
CA GLY A 128 -16.04 1.33 -6.80
C GLY A 128 -14.83 0.95 -7.66
N HIS A 129 -13.75 1.71 -7.63
CA HIS A 129 -12.53 1.39 -8.38
C HIS A 129 -11.90 0.09 -7.91
N HIS A 130 -11.33 -0.67 -8.86
CA HIS A 130 -10.69 -1.94 -8.57
C HIS A 130 -9.29 -1.75 -8.01
N LEU A 131 -9.22 -1.42 -6.73
CA LEU A 131 -7.98 -1.21 -5.99
C LEU A 131 -8.11 -1.73 -4.55
N LEU A 132 -6.97 -1.92 -3.90
CA LEU A 132 -6.86 -2.36 -2.51
C LEU A 132 -6.41 -1.19 -1.64
N LEU A 133 -7.18 -0.86 -0.62
CA LEU A 133 -6.77 0.00 0.49
C LEU A 133 -6.27 -0.91 1.62
N PHE A 134 -4.99 -0.79 1.95
CA PHE A 134 -4.34 -1.57 2.98
C PHE A 134 -3.89 -0.65 4.12
N GLU A 135 -4.46 -0.86 5.28
CA GLU A 135 -4.08 -0.17 6.51
C GLU A 135 -3.23 -1.09 7.40
N TYR A 136 -2.13 -0.57 7.92
CA TYR A 136 -1.43 -1.16 9.04
C TYR A 136 -1.66 -0.30 10.28
N ASP A 137 -2.30 -0.90 11.27
CA ASP A 137 -2.54 -0.26 12.56
C ASP A 137 -1.32 -0.46 13.46
N ASN A 138 -0.70 0.65 13.87
CA ASN A 138 0.39 0.69 14.83
C ASN A 138 0.04 1.51 16.09
N GLY A 139 -1.25 1.79 16.29
CA GLY A 139 -1.82 2.37 17.49
C GLY A 139 -1.90 3.89 17.51
N GLY A 140 -1.62 4.58 16.40
CA GLY A 140 -1.81 6.01 16.31
C GLY A 140 -0.76 6.79 15.50
N TYR A 141 -0.75 8.09 15.69
CA TYR A 141 0.18 9.04 15.06
C TYR A 141 1.49 9.09 15.86
N MET A 142 2.46 8.27 15.51
CA MET A 142 3.67 8.08 16.33
C MET A 142 4.65 9.25 16.24
N ASN A 143 4.90 9.78 15.03
CA ASN A 143 5.91 10.80 14.82
C ASN A 143 5.57 12.16 15.44
N THR A 144 4.28 12.45 15.60
CA THR A 144 3.79 13.73 16.14
C THR A 144 3.57 13.73 17.65
N GLY A 145 3.85 12.64 18.34
CA GLY A 145 3.78 12.56 19.80
C GLY A 145 2.70 11.65 20.37
N TYR A 146 2.47 10.54 19.69
CA TYR A 146 1.59 9.45 20.19
C TYR A 146 0.12 9.83 20.33
N GLN A 147 -0.46 10.51 19.36
CA GLN A 147 -1.91 10.70 19.30
C GLN A 147 -2.59 9.40 18.90
N LEU A 148 -3.72 9.09 19.55
CA LEU A 148 -4.54 7.91 19.21
C LEU A 148 -5.19 8.10 17.83
N SER A 149 -5.28 7.01 17.07
CA SER A 149 -6.06 6.95 15.84
C SER A 149 -7.50 6.52 16.12
N TYR A 150 -8.40 6.72 15.15
CA TYR A 150 -9.80 6.28 15.27
C TYR A 150 -9.96 4.77 15.20
N SER A 151 -9.00 4.07 14.60
CA SER A 151 -8.99 2.60 14.52
C SER A 151 -8.59 1.95 15.85
N LEU A 152 -7.95 2.69 16.77
CA LEU A 152 -7.60 2.16 18.07
C LEU A 152 -8.84 2.04 18.95
N SER A 153 -9.23 0.81 19.28
CA SER A 153 -10.25 0.56 20.30
C SER A 153 -9.74 1.02 21.66
N LEU A 154 -10.43 1.99 22.26
CA LEU A 154 -10.24 2.28 23.69
C LEU A 154 -10.79 1.08 24.46
N ILE A 155 -9.91 0.19 24.91
CA ILE A 155 -10.24 -0.88 25.86
C ILE A 155 -10.10 -0.33 27.26
#